data_24471dbf0d3fae953488ec53d606a3ef
#
_entry.id   24471dbf0d3fae953488ec53d606a3ef
#
_cell.length_a   1.000
_cell.length_b   1.000
_cell.length_c   1.000
_cell.angle_alpha   90.00
_cell.angle_beta   90.00
_cell.angle_gamma   90.00
#
_symmetry.space_group_name_H-M   'P 1'
#
loop_
_entity.id
_entity.type
_entity.pdbx_description
1 polymer ?
#
loop_
_entity_poly.entity_id
_entity_poly.type
_entity_poly.pdbx_seq_one_letter_code
_entity_poly.pdbx_strand_id
1 'polypeptide(L)'
;MIVLNVTYKCSPDRGRRFLEAIWTEKLDEVCRAEEGNIKYDYYYPVAETDEILLVEKWRDADALAKHMEEPHFKRLGQIKEGFGIETVIEKYITE
;
A
#
# COMPACT_ATOMS: atom_id res chain seq x y z
N MET A 1 5.78 5.58 16.21
CA MET A 1 4.93 5.21 15.06
C MET A 1 5.72 5.32 13.78
N ILE A 2 5.48 4.40 12.85
CA ILE A 2 6.09 4.45 11.54
C ILE A 2 5.05 4.85 10.51
N VAL A 3 5.38 5.83 9.68
CA VAL A 3 4.52 6.30 8.59
C VAL A 3 5.21 6.00 7.27
N LEU A 4 4.51 5.33 6.37
CA LEU A 4 4.97 5.11 5.00
C LEU A 4 4.06 5.86 4.04
N ASN A 5 4.64 6.67 3.18
CA ASN A 5 3.97 7.22 2.02
C ASN A 5 4.47 6.45 0.81
N VAL A 6 3.61 5.63 0.25
CA VAL A 6 3.95 4.75 -0.86
C VAL A 6 3.30 5.29 -2.12
N THR A 7 4.12 5.78 -3.04
CA THR A 7 3.64 6.29 -4.31
C THR A 7 3.78 5.22 -5.38
N TYR A 8 2.65 4.83 -5.97
CA TYR A 8 2.62 3.91 -7.11
C TYR A 8 2.51 4.73 -8.38
N LYS A 9 3.51 4.64 -9.24
CA LYS A 9 3.54 5.35 -10.52
C LYS A 9 2.92 4.48 -11.61
N CYS A 10 1.78 4.90 -12.13
CA CYS A 10 1.03 4.15 -13.12
C CYS A 10 0.02 5.07 -13.80
N SER A 11 -0.35 4.74 -15.04
CA SER A 11 -1.42 5.46 -15.72
C SER A 11 -2.74 5.34 -14.93
N PRO A 12 -3.67 6.29 -15.07
CA PRO A 12 -4.96 6.22 -14.35
C PRO A 12 -5.72 4.91 -14.58
N ASP A 13 -5.74 4.40 -15.80
CA ASP A 13 -6.42 3.15 -16.11
C ASP A 13 -5.76 1.95 -15.43
N ARG A 14 -4.44 1.86 -15.51
CA ARG A 14 -3.68 0.79 -14.89
C ARG A 14 -3.82 0.84 -13.37
N GLY A 15 -3.77 2.04 -12.78
CA GLY A 15 -3.95 2.24 -11.35
C GLY A 15 -5.31 1.78 -10.87
N ARG A 16 -6.37 2.09 -11.61
CA ARG A 16 -7.71 1.64 -11.27
C ARG A 16 -7.81 0.11 -11.29
N ARG A 17 -7.26 -0.53 -12.32
CA ARG A 17 -7.25 -2.00 -12.43
C ARG A 17 -6.45 -2.64 -11.31
N PHE A 18 -5.35 -2.02 -10.93
CA PHE A 18 -4.52 -2.46 -9.81
C PHE A 18 -5.32 -2.45 -8.50
N LEU A 19 -6.00 -1.33 -8.21
CA LEU A 19 -6.83 -1.22 -7.02
C LEU A 19 -8.01 -2.20 -7.04
N GLU A 20 -8.65 -2.39 -8.18
CA GLU A 20 -9.73 -3.37 -8.31
C GLU A 20 -9.25 -4.79 -8.01
N ALA A 21 -8.04 -5.15 -8.44
CA ALA A 21 -7.46 -6.45 -8.13
C ALA A 21 -7.23 -6.62 -6.63
N ILE A 22 -6.74 -5.56 -5.96
CA ILE A 22 -6.55 -5.57 -4.51
C ILE A 22 -7.88 -5.74 -3.79
N TRP A 23 -8.90 -4.97 -4.18
CA TRP A 23 -10.23 -5.01 -3.56
C TRP A 23 -10.94 -6.33 -3.79
N THR A 24 -10.80 -6.93 -4.96
CA THR A 24 -11.40 -8.22 -5.27
C THR A 24 -10.91 -9.31 -4.31
N GLU A 25 -9.64 -9.28 -3.95
CA GLU A 25 -9.05 -10.22 -3.00
C GLU A 25 -9.10 -9.73 -1.55
N LYS A 26 -9.67 -8.54 -1.31
CA LYS A 26 -9.81 -7.92 0.02
C LYS A 26 -8.48 -7.73 0.75
N LEU A 27 -7.41 -7.54 0.00
CA LEU A 27 -6.06 -7.43 0.58
C LEU A 27 -5.87 -6.20 1.44
N ASP A 28 -6.50 -5.10 1.08
CA ASP A 28 -6.48 -3.87 1.89
C ASP A 28 -7.18 -4.07 3.23
N GLU A 29 -8.31 -4.78 3.26
CA GLU A 29 -9.03 -5.10 4.49
C GLU A 29 -8.18 -5.98 5.40
N VAL A 30 -7.48 -6.97 4.85
CA VAL A 30 -6.60 -7.85 5.63
C VAL A 30 -5.44 -7.06 6.22
N CYS A 31 -4.86 -6.13 5.47
CA CYS A 31 -3.81 -5.25 5.98
C CYS A 31 -4.31 -4.39 7.14
N ARG A 32 -5.50 -3.81 7.01
CA ARG A 32 -6.07 -2.97 8.08
C ARG A 32 -6.38 -3.77 9.33
N ALA A 33 -6.64 -5.05 9.21
CA ALA A 33 -6.94 -5.92 10.35
C ALA A 33 -5.69 -6.42 11.08
N GLU A 34 -4.50 -6.18 10.54
CA GLU A 34 -3.25 -6.61 11.20
C GLU A 34 -3.06 -5.87 12.52
N GLU A 35 -2.58 -6.61 13.54
CA GLU A 35 -2.22 -5.99 14.79
C GLU A 35 -1.13 -4.96 14.59
N GLY A 36 -1.33 -3.78 15.14
CA GLY A 36 -0.38 -2.69 15.00
C GLY A 36 -0.55 -1.85 13.76
N ASN A 37 -1.48 -2.19 12.86
CA ASN A 37 -1.83 -1.29 11.77
C ASN A 37 -2.74 -0.18 12.30
N ILE A 38 -2.38 1.08 12.01
CA ILE A 38 -3.14 2.25 12.42
C ILE A 38 -3.89 2.83 11.23
N LYS A 39 -3.29 2.78 10.05
CA LYS A 39 -3.87 3.29 8.82
C LYS A 39 -3.33 2.53 7.62
N TYR A 40 -4.19 2.28 6.64
CA TYR A 40 -3.83 1.65 5.38
C TYR A 40 -4.85 2.09 4.34
N ASP A 41 -4.65 3.28 3.74
CA ASP A 41 -5.62 3.89 2.84
C ASP A 41 -4.99 4.39 1.55
N TYR A 42 -5.72 4.22 0.46
CA TYR A 42 -5.32 4.69 -0.87
C TYR A 42 -5.98 6.02 -1.20
N TYR A 43 -5.24 6.87 -1.90
CA TYR A 43 -5.69 8.19 -2.31
C TYR A 43 -5.31 8.46 -3.76
N TYR A 44 -6.16 9.20 -4.46
CA TYR A 44 -5.81 9.76 -5.75
C TYR A 44 -5.43 11.23 -5.58
N PRO A 45 -4.40 11.72 -6.30
CA PRO A 45 -4.12 13.16 -6.33
C PRO A 45 -5.32 13.93 -6.91
N VAL A 46 -5.58 15.10 -6.36
CA VAL A 46 -6.65 15.98 -6.86
C VAL A 46 -6.32 16.46 -8.27
N ALA A 47 -5.05 16.80 -8.51
CA ALA A 47 -4.57 17.01 -9.87
C ALA A 47 -4.37 15.64 -10.52
N GLU A 48 -4.89 15.45 -11.72
CA GLU A 48 -4.72 14.18 -12.44
C GLU A 48 -3.23 13.98 -12.75
N THR A 49 -2.62 13.06 -12.01
CA THR A 49 -1.25 12.63 -12.22
C THR A 49 -1.24 11.12 -12.37
N ASP A 50 -0.15 10.59 -12.93
CA ASP A 50 -0.01 9.15 -13.11
C ASP A 50 0.48 8.49 -11.82
N GLU A 51 -0.24 8.70 -10.73
CA GLU A 51 0.14 8.12 -9.44
C GLU A 51 -1.04 7.85 -8.52
N ILE A 52 -0.81 6.90 -7.61
CA ILE A 52 -1.70 6.59 -6.49
C ILE A 52 -0.84 6.66 -5.24
N LEU A 53 -1.36 7.27 -4.18
CA LEU A 53 -0.70 7.32 -2.88
C LEU A 53 -1.35 6.32 -1.92
N LEU A 54 -0.53 5.46 -1.32
CA LEU A 54 -0.93 4.64 -0.19
C LEU A 54 -0.28 5.23 1.07
N VAL A 55 -1.09 5.55 2.05
CA VAL A 55 -0.60 5.99 3.36
C VAL A 55 -0.75 4.84 4.33
N GLU A 56 0.38 4.39 4.89
CA GLU A 56 0.42 3.35 5.91
C GLU A 56 0.94 3.92 7.21
N LYS A 57 0.30 3.57 8.31
CA LYS A 57 0.80 3.90 9.65
C LYS A 57 0.83 2.63 10.48
N TRP A 58 1.95 2.39 11.11
CA TRP A 58 2.20 1.21 11.94
C TRP A 58 2.62 1.65 13.34
N ARG A 59 2.15 0.92 14.35
CA ARG A 59 2.45 1.23 15.74
C ARG A 59 3.95 1.30 16.00
N ASP A 60 4.70 0.34 15.46
CA ASP A 60 6.14 0.23 15.66
C ASP A 60 6.81 -0.59 14.54
N ALA A 61 8.12 -0.73 14.60
CA ALA A 61 8.90 -1.47 13.62
C ALA A 61 8.56 -2.95 13.59
N ASP A 62 8.20 -3.54 14.74
CA ASP A 62 7.85 -4.96 14.82
C ASP A 62 6.54 -5.24 14.08
N ALA A 63 5.56 -4.36 14.20
CA ALA A 63 4.30 -4.49 13.47
C ALA A 63 4.53 -4.42 11.95
N LEU A 64 5.35 -3.50 11.49
CA LEU A 64 5.70 -3.40 10.08
C LEU A 64 6.47 -4.64 9.59
N ALA A 65 7.41 -5.14 10.39
CA ALA A 65 8.17 -6.33 10.04
C ALA A 65 7.26 -7.55 9.89
N LYS A 66 6.29 -7.73 10.78
CA LYS A 66 5.29 -8.80 10.67
C LYS A 66 4.45 -8.66 9.41
N HIS A 67 4.04 -7.44 9.07
CA HIS A 67 3.30 -7.17 7.84
C HIS A 67 4.06 -7.69 6.61
N MET A 68 5.35 -7.41 6.53
CA MET A 68 6.17 -7.81 5.39
C MET A 68 6.38 -9.33 5.29
N GLU A 69 6.09 -10.08 6.34
CA GLU A 69 6.18 -11.55 6.35
C GLU A 69 4.84 -12.23 6.01
N GLU A 70 3.76 -11.47 5.95
CA GLU A 70 2.43 -12.02 5.72
C GLU A 70 2.23 -12.50 4.28
N PRO A 71 1.46 -13.60 4.08
CA PRO A 71 1.16 -14.08 2.72
C PRO A 71 0.50 -13.02 1.85
N HIS A 72 -0.39 -12.21 2.42
CA HIS A 72 -1.07 -11.15 1.67
C HIS A 72 -0.12 -10.04 1.24
N PHE A 73 0.97 -9.78 1.98
CA PHE A 73 2.01 -8.85 1.54
C PHE A 73 2.69 -9.37 0.26
N LYS A 74 3.01 -10.66 0.23
CA LYS A 74 3.59 -11.29 -0.95
C LYS A 74 2.64 -11.23 -2.14
N ARG A 75 1.35 -11.44 -1.87
CA ARG A 75 0.32 -11.37 -2.92
C ARG A 75 0.21 -9.96 -3.49
N LEU A 76 0.25 -8.94 -2.65
CA LEU A 76 0.27 -7.54 -3.08
C LEU A 76 1.45 -7.28 -4.02
N GLY A 77 2.63 -7.79 -3.68
CA GLY A 77 3.83 -7.67 -4.52
C GLY A 77 3.66 -8.33 -5.88
N GLN A 78 3.02 -9.50 -5.92
CA GLN A 78 2.75 -10.21 -7.16
C GLN A 78 1.79 -9.43 -8.06
N ILE A 79 0.73 -8.86 -7.49
CA ILE A 79 -0.23 -8.04 -8.24
C ILE A 79 0.47 -6.80 -8.79
N LYS A 80 1.23 -6.12 -7.96
CA LYS A 80 1.98 -4.93 -8.37
C LYS A 80 2.94 -5.24 -9.53
N GLU A 81 3.67 -6.34 -9.43
CA GLU A 81 4.58 -6.78 -10.49
C GLU A 81 3.83 -7.10 -11.77
N GLY A 82 2.68 -7.76 -11.67
CA GLY A 82 1.85 -8.09 -12.84
C GLY A 82 1.36 -6.87 -13.60
N PHE A 83 1.17 -5.74 -12.92
CA PHE A 83 0.79 -4.46 -13.56
C PHE A 83 2.00 -3.60 -13.93
N GLY A 84 3.22 -4.03 -13.60
CA GLY A 84 4.44 -3.27 -13.91
C GLY A 84 4.49 -1.91 -13.22
N ILE A 85 4.06 -1.84 -11.96
CA ILE A 85 3.96 -0.58 -11.22
C ILE A 85 5.28 -0.25 -10.55
N GLU A 86 5.78 0.96 -10.83
CA GLU A 86 6.94 1.51 -10.14
C GLU A 86 6.52 2.07 -8.78
N THR A 87 7.32 1.81 -7.75
CA THR A 87 7.00 2.20 -6.38
C THR A 87 8.08 3.09 -5.80
N VAL A 88 7.67 4.19 -5.17
CA VAL A 88 8.56 5.06 -4.40
C VAL A 88 8.04 5.11 -2.97
N ILE A 89 8.91 4.82 -2.00
CA ILE A 89 8.53 4.77 -0.58
C ILE A 89 9.27 5.86 0.19
N GLU A 90 8.50 6.65 0.94
CA GLU A 90 9.03 7.59 1.92
C GLU A 90 8.65 7.07 3.31
N LYS A 91 9.65 6.94 4.19
CA LYS A 91 9.45 6.41 5.53
C LYS A 91 9.78 7.46 6.57
N TYR A 92 8.88 7.66 7.51
CA TYR A 92 9.04 8.59 8.62
C TYR A 92 8.82 7.87 9.93
N ILE A 93 9.65 8.18 10.92
CA ILE A 93 9.50 7.67 12.28
C ILE A 93 9.05 8.83 13.15
N THR A 94 7.92 8.67 13.82
CA THR A 94 7.34 9.68 14.71
C THR A 94 7.20 9.12 16.12
N GLU A 95 7.07 9.98 17.08
CA GLU A 95 6.85 9.59 18.48
C GLU A 95 5.37 9.55 18.85
#